data_851bbe37ea51403ef209edaf173eaa14
#
_entry.id   851bbe37ea51403ef209edaf173eaa14
#
_cell.length_a   1.000
_cell.length_b   1.000
_cell.length_c   1.000
_cell.angle_alpha   90.00
_cell.angle_beta   90.00
_cell.angle_gamma   90.00
#
_symmetry.space_group_name_H-M   'P 1'
#
loop_
_entity.id
_entity.type
_entity.pdbx_description
1 polymer ?
#
loop_
_entity_poly.entity_id
_entity_poly.type
_entity_poly.pdbx_seq_one_letter_code
_entity_poly.pdbx_strand_id
1 'polypeptide(L)'
;MKTVFLCGSNLDGILTGVYDIYASGLSLSECRLELEAEYEPDLFSQYRSVTADSEKAGKVAAKVRSRMSDLAYLRISRAALHKSPARADWIFRFIRLGLRYGKQTLHMLQNEAVYEIFQMDRYVGNEAHALVEFTRFQSLKSGILLGKVWPENDVLELVAAHFADRFPDADWVLYDDRRKKAALHEGAAGRWQIRQGVTDGDLELLKRWEPKEDRKALEGSRKPEKAGAVPEAGMEDAGKVLEDRTAEETKEPSGDVYAELWKTFFASIAIEERRNPKCQRNMLPLRYRKYITEFCEMDQTMRNR
;
A
#
# COMPACT_ATOMS: atom_id res chain seq x y z
N MET A 1 7.10 -31.33 24.54
CA MET A 1 6.43 -31.43 23.20
C MET A 1 5.98 -30.03 22.80
N LYS A 2 6.36 -29.57 21.61
CA LYS A 2 6.00 -28.21 21.19
C LYS A 2 4.52 -28.12 20.81
N THR A 3 3.85 -27.03 21.18
CA THR A 3 2.48 -26.72 20.76
C THR A 3 2.50 -25.52 19.83
N VAL A 4 1.99 -25.72 18.61
CA VAL A 4 1.90 -24.70 17.58
C VAL A 4 0.45 -24.24 17.45
N PHE A 5 0.23 -22.95 17.62
CA PHE A 5 -1.06 -22.30 17.39
C PHE A 5 -1.10 -21.77 15.97
N LEU A 6 -2.10 -22.18 15.20
CA LEU A 6 -2.29 -21.77 13.81
C LEU A 6 -3.31 -20.63 13.76
N CYS A 7 -2.88 -19.46 13.30
CA CYS A 7 -3.72 -18.27 13.27
C CYS A 7 -3.89 -17.73 11.83
N GLY A 8 -4.93 -16.91 11.65
CA GLY A 8 -5.10 -16.13 10.41
C GLY A 8 -3.97 -15.12 10.19
N SER A 9 -3.77 -14.74 8.93
CA SER A 9 -2.67 -13.85 8.50
C SER A 9 -2.86 -12.38 8.86
N ASN A 10 -4.05 -11.97 9.29
CA ASN A 10 -4.37 -10.61 9.71
C ASN A 10 -3.97 -10.34 11.17
N LEU A 11 -3.91 -9.05 11.53
CA LEU A 11 -3.51 -8.62 12.88
C LEU A 11 -4.41 -9.23 13.96
N ASP A 12 -5.72 -9.26 13.76
CA ASP A 12 -6.68 -9.81 14.73
C ASP A 12 -6.46 -11.31 14.97
N GLY A 13 -6.20 -12.08 13.90
CA GLY A 13 -5.86 -13.50 14.01
C GLY A 13 -4.58 -13.73 14.80
N ILE A 14 -3.52 -12.96 14.53
CA ILE A 14 -2.25 -13.04 15.24
C ILE A 14 -2.43 -12.67 16.73
N LEU A 15 -3.12 -11.56 17.03
CA LEU A 15 -3.34 -11.15 18.43
C LEU A 15 -4.26 -12.11 19.17
N THR A 16 -5.26 -12.72 18.49
CA THR A 16 -6.10 -13.78 19.07
C THR A 16 -5.24 -15.00 19.41
N GLY A 17 -4.32 -15.40 18.52
CA GLY A 17 -3.39 -16.49 18.78
C GLY A 17 -2.50 -16.23 19.99
N VAL A 18 -2.01 -15.00 20.16
CA VAL A 18 -1.29 -14.60 21.37
C VAL A 18 -2.16 -14.75 22.62
N TYR A 19 -3.42 -14.30 22.56
CA TYR A 19 -4.37 -14.45 23.66
C TYR A 19 -4.56 -15.93 24.02
N ASP A 20 -4.83 -16.78 23.04
CA ASP A 20 -5.12 -18.20 23.24
C ASP A 20 -3.89 -18.96 23.80
N ILE A 21 -2.67 -18.60 23.40
CA ILE A 21 -1.44 -19.12 23.98
C ILE A 21 -1.39 -18.80 25.48
N TYR A 22 -1.64 -17.56 25.89
CA TYR A 22 -1.65 -17.19 27.32
C TYR A 22 -2.79 -17.84 28.09
N ALA A 23 -3.96 -17.98 27.49
CA ALA A 23 -5.14 -18.61 28.10
C ALA A 23 -4.98 -20.13 28.23
N SER A 24 -4.12 -20.77 27.43
CA SER A 24 -3.92 -22.22 27.45
C SER A 24 -3.22 -22.75 28.72
N GLY A 25 -2.55 -21.90 29.50
CA GLY A 25 -1.77 -22.28 30.67
C GLY A 25 -0.51 -23.10 30.35
N LEU A 26 -0.17 -23.28 29.07
CA LEU A 26 1.05 -24.00 28.67
C LEU A 26 2.31 -23.15 28.90
N SER A 27 3.46 -23.83 28.96
CA SER A 27 4.75 -23.14 29.02
C SER A 27 4.96 -22.32 27.75
N LEU A 28 5.11 -20.99 27.89
CA LEU A 28 5.32 -20.07 26.75
C LEU A 28 6.61 -20.36 25.96
N SER A 29 7.56 -21.12 26.53
CA SER A 29 8.78 -21.55 25.83
C SER A 29 8.54 -22.71 24.88
N GLU A 30 7.47 -23.48 25.09
CA GLU A 30 7.07 -24.61 24.24
C GLU A 30 5.99 -24.26 23.21
N CYS A 31 5.45 -23.01 23.30
CA CYS A 31 4.46 -22.50 22.36
C CYS A 31 5.10 -21.76 21.19
N ARG A 32 4.51 -21.93 20.00
CA ARG A 32 4.79 -21.15 18.79
C ARG A 32 3.49 -20.67 18.20
N LEU A 33 3.57 -19.58 17.43
CA LEU A 33 2.46 -19.03 16.66
C LEU A 33 2.83 -19.02 15.19
N GLU A 34 2.08 -19.75 14.37
CA GLU A 34 2.31 -19.86 12.93
C GLU A 34 1.05 -19.49 12.14
N LEU A 35 1.24 -19.12 10.88
CA LEU A 35 0.13 -18.77 9.99
C LEU A 35 -0.46 -20.03 9.38
N GLU A 36 -1.77 -20.20 9.49
CA GLU A 36 -2.49 -21.39 9.02
C GLU A 36 -2.31 -21.64 7.50
N ALA A 37 -2.17 -20.57 6.71
CA ALA A 37 -1.98 -20.70 5.26
C ALA A 37 -0.54 -21.01 4.82
N GLU A 38 0.44 -20.92 5.72
CA GLU A 38 1.87 -20.91 5.39
C GLU A 38 2.71 -21.85 6.28
N TYR A 39 2.09 -22.67 7.17
CA TYR A 39 2.82 -23.55 8.06
C TYR A 39 3.27 -24.85 7.40
N GLU A 40 4.40 -25.38 7.84
CA GLU A 40 4.91 -26.69 7.47
C GLU A 40 4.75 -27.66 8.65
N PRO A 41 4.03 -28.79 8.49
CA PRO A 41 3.80 -29.74 9.59
C PRO A 41 5.09 -30.39 10.09
N ASP A 42 5.29 -30.40 11.42
CA ASP A 42 6.36 -31.09 12.11
C ASP A 42 5.79 -32.29 12.90
N LEU A 43 6.42 -33.46 12.78
CA LEU A 43 5.98 -34.72 13.39
C LEU A 43 5.95 -34.68 14.93
N PHE A 44 6.70 -33.80 15.56
CA PHE A 44 6.86 -33.73 17.02
C PHE A 44 6.10 -32.57 17.66
N SER A 45 5.21 -31.92 16.91
CA SER A 45 4.41 -30.79 17.35
C SER A 45 2.92 -31.12 17.44
N GLN A 46 2.22 -30.51 18.40
CA GLN A 46 0.76 -30.49 18.45
C GLN A 46 0.27 -29.20 17.85
N TYR A 47 -0.76 -29.28 17.01
CA TYR A 47 -1.35 -28.13 16.33
C TYR A 47 -2.71 -27.79 16.92
N ARG A 48 -2.97 -26.48 17.12
CA ARG A 48 -4.25 -25.93 17.58
C ARG A 48 -4.66 -24.79 16.66
N SER A 49 -5.78 -24.91 15.97
CA SER A 49 -6.32 -23.83 15.16
C SER A 49 -6.91 -22.72 16.05
N VAL A 50 -6.67 -21.47 15.63
CA VAL A 50 -7.14 -20.25 16.29
C VAL A 50 -8.14 -19.54 15.39
N THR A 51 -9.37 -19.40 15.83
CA THR A 51 -10.39 -18.61 15.12
C THR A 51 -10.22 -17.15 15.55
N ALA A 52 -10.09 -16.24 14.59
CA ALA A 52 -9.94 -14.81 14.86
C ALA A 52 -11.15 -14.27 15.66
N ASP A 53 -10.86 -13.55 16.74
CA ASP A 53 -11.81 -12.97 17.67
C ASP A 53 -11.36 -11.54 18.02
N SER A 54 -12.14 -10.56 17.59
CA SER A 54 -11.80 -9.14 17.76
C SER A 54 -11.82 -8.68 19.23
N GLU A 55 -12.60 -9.33 20.09
CA GLU A 55 -12.59 -9.01 21.52
C GLU A 55 -11.28 -9.47 22.18
N LYS A 56 -10.85 -10.70 21.91
CA LYS A 56 -9.56 -11.22 22.38
C LYS A 56 -8.38 -10.41 21.84
N ALA A 57 -8.39 -10.10 20.54
CA ALA A 57 -7.39 -9.25 19.90
C ALA A 57 -7.35 -7.86 20.53
N GLY A 58 -8.50 -7.24 20.79
CA GLY A 58 -8.62 -5.95 21.46
C GLY A 58 -8.04 -5.96 22.88
N LYS A 59 -8.23 -7.03 23.65
CA LYS A 59 -7.64 -7.19 25.00
C LYS A 59 -6.09 -7.22 24.92
N VAL A 60 -5.53 -7.93 23.94
CA VAL A 60 -4.07 -7.97 23.74
C VAL A 60 -3.57 -6.61 23.30
N ALA A 61 -4.22 -5.96 22.34
CA ALA A 61 -3.86 -4.63 21.86
C ALA A 61 -3.85 -3.59 22.99
N ALA A 62 -4.89 -3.57 23.81
CA ALA A 62 -4.97 -2.68 24.98
C ALA A 62 -3.84 -2.99 26.00
N LYS A 63 -3.54 -4.27 26.23
CA LYS A 63 -2.45 -4.67 27.13
C LYS A 63 -1.08 -4.25 26.61
N VAL A 64 -0.83 -4.39 25.32
CA VAL A 64 0.42 -3.93 24.67
C VAL A 64 0.57 -2.42 24.83
N ARG A 65 -0.46 -1.64 24.49
CA ARG A 65 -0.43 -0.17 24.61
C ARG A 65 -0.18 0.28 26.03
N SER A 66 -0.89 -0.28 26.99
CA SER A 66 -0.77 0.11 28.39
C SER A 66 0.58 -0.32 29.02
N ARG A 67 1.08 -1.50 28.67
CA ARG A 67 2.30 -2.05 29.29
C ARG A 67 3.58 -1.60 28.60
N MET A 68 3.54 -1.48 27.27
CA MET A 68 4.69 -1.08 26.45
C MET A 68 4.55 0.38 25.97
N SER A 69 3.80 0.62 24.88
CA SER A 69 3.45 1.94 24.35
C SER A 69 2.60 1.81 23.08
N ASP A 70 2.00 2.93 22.62
CA ASP A 70 1.36 3.00 21.30
C ASP A 70 2.35 2.78 20.16
N LEU A 71 3.62 3.20 20.31
CA LEU A 71 4.68 2.94 19.34
C LEU A 71 4.96 1.43 19.18
N ALA A 72 4.97 0.68 20.30
CA ALA A 72 5.13 -0.77 20.25
C ALA A 72 3.98 -1.44 19.51
N TYR A 73 2.74 -0.99 19.76
CA TYR A 73 1.56 -1.47 19.04
C TYR A 73 1.62 -1.13 17.55
N LEU A 74 2.01 0.09 17.18
CA LEU A 74 2.19 0.50 15.78
C LEU A 74 3.21 -0.41 15.06
N ARG A 75 4.33 -0.73 15.70
CA ARG A 75 5.35 -1.64 15.13
C ARG A 75 4.80 -3.04 14.93
N ILE A 76 4.05 -3.56 15.91
CA ILE A 76 3.36 -4.86 15.79
C ILE A 76 2.38 -4.85 14.62
N SER A 77 1.56 -3.80 14.50
CA SER A 77 0.58 -3.68 13.42
C SER A 77 1.25 -3.66 12.05
N ARG A 78 2.36 -2.94 11.90
CA ARG A 78 3.14 -2.95 10.65
C ARG A 78 3.85 -4.28 10.42
N ALA A 79 4.44 -4.90 11.44
CA ALA A 79 5.06 -6.22 11.32
C ALA A 79 4.06 -7.30 10.88
N ALA A 80 2.79 -7.20 11.27
CA ALA A 80 1.73 -8.11 10.82
C ALA A 80 1.47 -8.03 9.31
N LEU A 81 1.79 -6.90 8.67
CA LEU A 81 1.66 -6.71 7.21
C LEU A 81 2.87 -7.27 6.43
N HIS A 82 3.95 -7.67 7.13
CA HIS A 82 5.18 -8.15 6.50
C HIS A 82 4.96 -9.50 5.82
N LYS A 83 5.66 -9.74 4.70
CA LYS A 83 5.53 -10.95 3.88
C LYS A 83 6.06 -12.24 4.52
N SER A 84 6.89 -12.14 5.57
CA SER A 84 7.50 -13.31 6.20
C SER A 84 6.46 -14.23 6.87
N PRO A 85 6.47 -15.55 6.62
CA PRO A 85 5.60 -16.49 7.32
C PRO A 85 5.88 -16.52 8.84
N ALA A 86 7.10 -16.24 9.27
CA ALA A 86 7.51 -16.23 10.67
C ALA A 86 7.03 -14.98 11.45
N ARG A 87 6.35 -14.02 10.80
CA ARG A 87 5.91 -12.76 11.44
C ARG A 87 5.04 -12.99 12.67
N ALA A 88 4.18 -14.01 12.65
CA ALA A 88 3.29 -14.31 13.76
C ALA A 88 4.09 -14.73 15.03
N ASP A 89 5.08 -15.61 14.88
CA ASP A 89 5.93 -16.07 16.00
C ASP A 89 6.82 -14.94 16.53
N TRP A 90 7.37 -14.09 15.64
CA TRP A 90 8.15 -12.92 16.07
C TRP A 90 7.30 -11.92 16.83
N ILE A 91 6.06 -11.67 16.41
CA ILE A 91 5.11 -10.81 17.14
C ILE A 91 4.79 -11.41 18.51
N PHE A 92 4.51 -12.71 18.58
CA PHE A 92 4.28 -13.39 19.86
C PHE A 92 5.47 -13.26 20.82
N ARG A 93 6.68 -13.55 20.35
CA ARG A 93 7.91 -13.43 21.14
C ARG A 93 8.16 -11.98 21.61
N PHE A 94 7.93 -11.01 20.74
CA PHE A 94 8.06 -9.60 21.07
C PHE A 94 7.05 -9.16 22.13
N ILE A 95 5.77 -9.55 22.00
CA ILE A 95 4.74 -9.26 23.01
C ILE A 95 5.09 -9.92 24.34
N ARG A 96 5.52 -11.18 24.32
CA ARG A 96 5.97 -11.91 25.53
C ARG A 96 7.08 -11.15 26.26
N LEU A 97 8.07 -10.67 25.53
CA LEU A 97 9.16 -9.88 26.06
C LEU A 97 8.64 -8.54 26.64
N GLY A 98 7.77 -7.88 25.88
CA GLY A 98 7.18 -6.61 26.26
C GLY A 98 6.30 -6.67 27.51
N LEU A 99 5.55 -7.74 27.69
CA LEU A 99 4.76 -7.94 28.91
C LEU A 99 5.65 -8.12 30.15
N ARG A 100 6.87 -8.67 29.98
CA ARG A 100 7.85 -8.85 31.06
C ARG A 100 8.59 -7.55 31.37
N TYR A 101 9.14 -6.85 30.36
CA TYR A 101 10.07 -5.72 30.52
C TYR A 101 9.41 -4.36 30.29
N GLY A 102 8.17 -4.32 29.84
CA GLY A 102 7.43 -3.08 29.59
C GLY A 102 8.08 -2.22 28.50
N LYS A 103 8.09 -0.91 28.70
CA LYS A 103 8.62 0.09 27.73
C LYS A 103 10.10 -0.12 27.38
N GLN A 104 10.87 -0.72 28.27
CA GLN A 104 12.32 -0.98 28.05
C GLN A 104 12.56 -1.95 26.89
N THR A 105 11.58 -2.80 26.54
CA THR A 105 11.68 -3.74 25.43
C THR A 105 12.09 -3.07 24.12
N LEU A 106 11.60 -1.86 23.85
CA LEU A 106 11.92 -1.12 22.61
C LEU A 106 13.42 -0.76 22.50
N HIS A 107 14.17 -0.77 23.59
CA HIS A 107 15.60 -0.48 23.62
C HIS A 107 16.48 -1.74 23.59
N MET A 108 15.88 -2.94 23.66
CA MET A 108 16.59 -4.21 23.70
C MET A 108 16.95 -4.72 22.29
N LEU A 109 17.60 -3.90 21.47
CA LEU A 109 17.91 -4.21 20.06
C LEU A 109 18.82 -5.44 19.86
N GLN A 110 19.51 -5.89 20.91
CA GLN A 110 20.32 -7.11 20.90
C GLN A 110 19.44 -8.38 20.98
N ASN A 111 18.18 -8.24 21.39
CA ASN A 111 17.24 -9.36 21.42
C ASN A 111 16.67 -9.60 20.02
N GLU A 112 16.77 -10.84 19.54
CA GLU A 112 16.36 -11.26 18.21
C GLU A 112 14.92 -10.88 17.91
N ALA A 113 13.96 -11.10 18.83
CA ALA A 113 12.56 -10.77 18.60
C ALA A 113 12.33 -9.25 18.44
N VAL A 114 13.09 -8.43 19.19
CA VAL A 114 13.02 -6.96 19.04
C VAL A 114 13.60 -6.56 17.70
N TYR A 115 14.77 -7.09 17.35
CA TYR A 115 15.45 -6.81 16.09
C TYR A 115 14.55 -7.15 14.89
N GLU A 116 13.95 -8.34 14.85
CA GLU A 116 13.09 -8.79 13.76
C GLU A 116 11.84 -7.91 13.61
N ILE A 117 11.17 -7.54 14.71
CA ILE A 117 10.02 -6.61 14.64
C ILE A 117 10.44 -5.24 14.10
N PHE A 118 11.61 -4.72 14.48
CA PHE A 118 12.10 -3.45 13.96
C PHE A 118 12.45 -3.53 12.47
N GLN A 119 13.02 -4.65 12.02
CA GLN A 119 13.29 -4.86 10.59
C GLN A 119 11.98 -4.95 9.79
N MET A 120 11.01 -5.73 10.26
CA MET A 120 9.70 -5.85 9.61
C MET A 120 8.98 -4.50 9.53
N ASP A 121 8.91 -3.73 10.63
CA ASP A 121 8.33 -2.38 10.67
C ASP A 121 9.00 -1.46 9.63
N ARG A 122 10.34 -1.48 9.57
CA ARG A 122 11.11 -0.69 8.62
C ARG A 122 10.87 -1.09 7.17
N TYR A 123 10.84 -2.40 6.86
CA TYR A 123 10.60 -2.89 5.50
C TYR A 123 9.20 -2.51 5.01
N VAL A 124 8.18 -2.71 5.84
CA VAL A 124 6.80 -2.35 5.53
C VAL A 124 6.66 -0.83 5.35
N GLY A 125 7.24 -0.04 6.26
CA GLY A 125 7.21 1.42 6.18
C GLY A 125 7.92 1.97 4.94
N ASN A 126 9.10 1.46 4.62
CA ASN A 126 9.85 1.88 3.42
C ASN A 126 9.12 1.50 2.13
N GLU A 127 8.48 0.32 2.09
CA GLU A 127 7.71 -0.09 0.92
C GLU A 127 6.46 0.77 0.72
N ALA A 128 5.71 1.04 1.78
CA ALA A 128 4.56 1.93 1.72
C ALA A 128 4.96 3.33 1.23
N HIS A 129 6.07 3.87 1.75
CA HIS A 129 6.60 5.16 1.33
C HIS A 129 7.01 5.19 -0.15
N ALA A 130 7.74 4.17 -0.61
CA ALA A 130 8.12 4.05 -2.01
C ALA A 130 6.89 3.97 -2.94
N LEU A 131 5.84 3.25 -2.53
CA LEU A 131 4.61 3.18 -3.32
C LEU A 131 3.85 4.51 -3.36
N VAL A 132 3.85 5.27 -2.26
CA VAL A 132 3.30 6.64 -2.26
C VAL A 132 4.03 7.54 -3.26
N GLU A 133 5.36 7.45 -3.34
CA GLU A 133 6.17 8.27 -4.25
C GLU A 133 6.02 7.85 -5.73
N PHE A 134 5.92 6.54 -5.98
CA PHE A 134 6.04 5.99 -7.33
C PHE A 134 4.74 5.50 -7.95
N THR A 135 3.62 5.47 -7.21
CA THR A 135 2.33 5.11 -7.81
C THR A 135 1.90 6.16 -8.85
N ARG A 136 1.49 5.70 -10.01
CA ARG A 136 0.92 6.52 -11.08
C ARG A 136 -0.54 6.16 -11.25
N PHE A 137 -1.39 7.17 -11.28
CA PHE A 137 -2.81 7.02 -11.56
C PHE A 137 -3.06 7.34 -13.02
N GLN A 138 -3.83 6.48 -13.67
CA GLN A 138 -4.36 6.68 -15.02
C GLN A 138 -5.79 7.19 -14.89
N SER A 139 -6.13 8.26 -15.59
CA SER A 139 -7.52 8.70 -15.69
C SER A 139 -8.27 7.81 -16.66
N LEU A 140 -9.39 7.25 -16.21
CA LEU A 140 -10.30 6.48 -17.05
C LEU A 140 -11.32 7.41 -17.71
N LYS A 141 -11.99 6.95 -18.79
CA LYS A 141 -13.06 7.71 -19.46
C LYS A 141 -14.21 8.11 -18.51
N SER A 142 -14.40 7.34 -17.46
CA SER A 142 -15.35 7.61 -16.38
C SER A 142 -14.97 8.76 -15.45
N GLY A 143 -13.76 9.32 -15.56
CA GLY A 143 -13.18 10.27 -14.60
C GLY A 143 -12.58 9.61 -13.36
N ILE A 144 -12.69 8.28 -13.19
CA ILE A 144 -12.10 7.55 -12.09
C ILE A 144 -10.59 7.42 -12.31
N LEU A 145 -9.80 7.64 -11.26
CA LEU A 145 -8.35 7.45 -11.27
C LEU A 145 -8.01 6.00 -10.91
N LEU A 146 -7.31 5.27 -11.77
CA LEU A 146 -6.88 3.89 -11.55
C LEU A 146 -5.37 3.83 -11.32
N GLY A 147 -4.95 3.47 -10.11
CA GLY A 147 -3.56 3.14 -9.77
C GLY A 147 -3.36 1.63 -9.65
N LYS A 148 -2.24 1.12 -10.16
CA LYS A 148 -1.84 -0.29 -9.98
C LYS A 148 -0.51 -0.37 -9.25
N VAL A 149 -0.42 -1.31 -8.30
CA VAL A 149 0.78 -1.57 -7.50
C VAL A 149 1.06 -3.06 -7.40
N TRP A 150 2.32 -3.41 -7.08
CA TRP A 150 2.77 -4.80 -6.90
C TRP A 150 3.65 -4.91 -5.67
N PRO A 151 3.11 -4.70 -4.46
CA PRO A 151 3.88 -4.73 -3.23
C PRO A 151 4.28 -6.15 -2.81
N GLU A 152 5.43 -6.25 -2.11
CA GLU A 152 5.82 -7.49 -1.45
C GLU A 152 5.03 -7.69 -0.15
N ASN A 153 4.90 -6.63 0.65
CA ASN A 153 4.16 -6.61 1.90
C ASN A 153 2.70 -6.17 1.68
N ASP A 154 1.82 -6.42 2.63
CA ASP A 154 0.41 -6.05 2.54
C ASP A 154 0.17 -4.59 2.93
N VAL A 155 0.69 -3.66 2.14
CA VAL A 155 0.73 -2.23 2.45
C VAL A 155 -0.40 -1.41 1.82
N LEU A 156 -1.37 -2.06 1.14
CA LEU A 156 -2.41 -1.35 0.39
C LEU A 156 -3.18 -0.35 1.27
N GLU A 157 -3.53 -0.70 2.50
CA GLU A 157 -4.24 0.18 3.43
C GLU A 157 -3.43 1.40 3.82
N LEU A 158 -2.11 1.23 4.03
CA LEU A 158 -1.22 2.34 4.38
C LEU A 158 -1.10 3.35 3.23
N VAL A 159 -1.00 2.83 2.01
CA VAL A 159 -0.90 3.64 0.79
C VAL A 159 -2.24 4.30 0.45
N ALA A 160 -3.35 3.57 0.62
CA ALA A 160 -4.70 4.08 0.38
C ALA A 160 -5.05 5.24 1.31
N ALA A 161 -4.69 5.15 2.60
CA ALA A 161 -4.89 6.23 3.56
C ALA A 161 -4.21 7.53 3.11
N HIS A 162 -2.97 7.45 2.61
CA HIS A 162 -2.26 8.62 2.08
C HIS A 162 -2.98 9.23 0.87
N PHE A 163 -3.45 8.40 -0.09
CA PHE A 163 -4.13 8.92 -1.27
C PHE A 163 -5.54 9.43 -0.97
N ALA A 164 -6.21 8.92 0.06
CA ALA A 164 -7.46 9.50 0.55
C ALA A 164 -7.27 10.93 1.05
N ASP A 165 -6.20 11.19 1.77
CA ASP A 165 -5.84 12.55 2.21
C ASP A 165 -5.38 13.45 1.04
N ARG A 166 -4.72 12.87 0.03
CA ARG A 166 -4.15 13.62 -1.10
C ARG A 166 -5.17 13.97 -2.16
N PHE A 167 -6.15 13.10 -2.40
CA PHE A 167 -7.22 13.23 -3.39
C PHE A 167 -8.60 13.02 -2.76
N PRO A 168 -9.00 13.88 -1.79
CA PRO A 168 -10.23 13.68 -1.01
C PRO A 168 -11.50 13.77 -1.86
N ASP A 169 -11.48 14.57 -2.93
CA ASP A 169 -12.64 14.82 -3.78
C ASP A 169 -12.70 13.92 -5.02
N ALA A 170 -11.67 13.12 -5.30
CA ALA A 170 -11.62 12.29 -6.48
C ALA A 170 -12.12 10.88 -6.22
N ASP A 171 -12.81 10.29 -7.18
CA ASP A 171 -13.08 8.85 -7.23
C ASP A 171 -11.82 8.14 -7.71
N TRP A 172 -11.28 7.22 -6.92
CA TRP A 172 -10.11 6.46 -7.33
C TRP A 172 -10.13 5.01 -6.88
N VAL A 173 -9.40 4.20 -7.62
CA VAL A 173 -9.15 2.78 -7.35
C VAL A 173 -7.65 2.55 -7.29
N LEU A 174 -7.16 2.00 -6.18
CA LEU A 174 -5.78 1.54 -6.05
C LEU A 174 -5.77 0.02 -5.95
N TYR A 175 -5.20 -0.65 -6.95
CA TYR A 175 -5.24 -2.10 -7.09
C TYR A 175 -3.89 -2.76 -6.79
N ASP A 176 -3.89 -3.64 -5.78
CA ASP A 176 -2.78 -4.56 -5.49
C ASP A 176 -2.95 -5.82 -6.36
N ASP A 177 -2.22 -5.86 -7.47
CA ASP A 177 -2.27 -6.95 -8.44
C ASP A 177 -1.69 -8.27 -7.88
N ARG A 178 -0.85 -8.20 -6.85
CA ARG A 178 -0.29 -9.41 -6.23
C ARG A 178 -1.30 -10.15 -5.36
N ARG A 179 -2.09 -9.39 -4.56
CA ARG A 179 -3.06 -9.95 -3.61
C ARG A 179 -4.49 -9.93 -4.12
N LYS A 180 -4.68 -9.40 -5.35
CA LYS A 180 -6.01 -9.29 -5.97
C LYS A 180 -7.01 -8.56 -5.06
N LYS A 181 -6.55 -7.46 -4.46
CA LYS A 181 -7.39 -6.57 -3.66
C LYS A 181 -7.27 -5.12 -4.15
N ALA A 182 -8.33 -4.35 -3.92
CA ALA A 182 -8.38 -2.94 -4.30
C ALA A 182 -8.87 -2.07 -3.15
N ALA A 183 -8.28 -0.89 -3.01
CA ALA A 183 -8.85 0.20 -2.25
C ALA A 183 -9.69 1.06 -3.20
N LEU A 184 -10.94 1.29 -2.83
CA LEU A 184 -11.92 2.07 -3.58
C LEU A 184 -12.24 3.32 -2.79
N HIS A 185 -12.09 4.50 -3.37
CA HIS A 185 -12.41 5.78 -2.75
C HIS A 185 -13.54 6.47 -3.51
N GLU A 186 -14.51 6.95 -2.75
CA GLU A 186 -15.64 7.76 -3.22
C GLU A 186 -15.44 9.21 -2.76
N GLY A 187 -15.00 10.08 -3.66
CA GLY A 187 -14.73 11.49 -3.34
C GLY A 187 -15.94 12.23 -2.77
N ALA A 188 -17.14 12.00 -3.35
CA ALA A 188 -18.37 12.62 -2.86
C ALA A 188 -18.73 12.20 -1.42
N ALA A 189 -18.35 10.99 -1.00
CA ALA A 189 -18.61 10.46 0.35
C ALA A 189 -17.44 10.68 1.31
N GLY A 190 -16.26 11.06 0.83
CA GLY A 190 -15.03 11.26 1.60
C GLY A 190 -14.59 10.00 2.36
N ARG A 191 -14.87 8.82 1.81
CA ARG A 191 -14.57 7.53 2.45
C ARG A 191 -13.97 6.54 1.47
N TRP A 192 -13.17 5.62 1.98
CA TRP A 192 -12.61 4.53 1.19
C TRP A 192 -12.82 3.17 1.88
N GLN A 193 -12.73 2.09 1.12
CA GLN A 193 -12.91 0.72 1.59
C GLN A 193 -12.01 -0.24 0.83
N ILE A 194 -11.66 -1.38 1.46
CA ILE A 194 -10.93 -2.46 0.81
C ILE A 194 -11.90 -3.50 0.25
N ARG A 195 -11.66 -3.92 -1.00
CA ARG A 195 -12.30 -5.05 -1.66
C ARG A 195 -11.27 -6.13 -1.93
N GLN A 196 -11.60 -7.37 -1.60
CA GLN A 196 -10.78 -8.55 -1.90
C GLN A 196 -11.35 -9.33 -3.08
N GLY A 197 -10.51 -10.14 -3.72
CA GLY A 197 -10.92 -10.98 -4.85
C GLY A 197 -11.22 -10.20 -6.13
N VAL A 198 -10.65 -9.01 -6.28
CA VAL A 198 -10.79 -8.19 -7.49
C VAL A 198 -9.98 -8.82 -8.62
N THR A 199 -10.65 -9.10 -9.74
CA THR A 199 -10.05 -9.75 -10.92
C THR A 199 -9.62 -8.73 -11.97
N ASP A 200 -8.79 -9.16 -12.92
CA ASP A 200 -8.46 -8.32 -14.08
C ASP A 200 -9.70 -8.04 -14.94
N GLY A 201 -10.69 -8.95 -14.95
CA GLY A 201 -11.99 -8.75 -15.60
C GLY A 201 -12.77 -7.59 -14.99
N ASP A 202 -12.77 -7.45 -13.65
CA ASP A 202 -13.41 -6.31 -12.97
C ASP A 202 -12.75 -4.99 -13.33
N LEU A 203 -11.43 -4.97 -13.48
CA LEU A 203 -10.71 -3.78 -13.90
C LEU A 203 -10.98 -3.42 -15.36
N GLU A 204 -11.14 -4.41 -16.25
CA GLU A 204 -11.53 -4.14 -17.65
C GLU A 204 -12.99 -3.63 -17.74
N LEU A 205 -13.88 -4.12 -16.90
CA LEU A 205 -15.23 -3.58 -16.78
C LEU A 205 -15.20 -2.12 -16.29
N LEU A 206 -14.37 -1.82 -15.27
CA LEU A 206 -14.18 -0.47 -14.77
C LEU A 206 -13.66 0.48 -15.85
N LYS A 207 -12.71 0.05 -16.69
CA LYS A 207 -12.18 0.85 -17.80
C LYS A 207 -13.20 1.15 -18.89
N ARG A 208 -14.15 0.22 -19.12
CA ARG A 208 -15.22 0.35 -20.11
C ARG A 208 -16.44 1.06 -19.57
N TRP A 209 -16.53 1.24 -18.25
CA TRP A 209 -17.67 1.87 -17.63
C TRP A 209 -17.70 3.37 -17.98
N GLU A 210 -18.79 3.82 -18.57
CA GLU A 210 -19.08 5.21 -18.84
C GLU A 210 -20.22 5.66 -17.91
N PRO A 211 -20.07 6.78 -17.19
CA PRO A 211 -21.15 7.29 -16.35
C PRO A 211 -22.35 7.66 -17.24
N LYS A 212 -23.54 7.19 -16.87
CA LYS A 212 -24.78 7.67 -17.48
C LYS A 212 -24.86 9.19 -17.29
N GLU A 213 -25.34 9.92 -18.29
CA GLU A 213 -25.30 11.38 -18.42
C GLU A 213 -25.84 12.20 -17.24
N ASP A 214 -26.53 11.58 -16.28
CA ASP A 214 -27.09 12.26 -15.09
C ASP A 214 -26.07 12.91 -14.14
N ARG A 215 -24.77 12.60 -14.25
CA ARG A 215 -23.72 13.26 -13.46
C ARG A 215 -23.26 14.60 -14.03
N LYS A 216 -23.47 14.88 -15.33
CA LYS A 216 -23.12 16.19 -15.94
C LYS A 216 -23.93 17.36 -15.39
N ALA A 217 -25.09 17.10 -14.81
CA ALA A 217 -25.95 18.14 -14.23
C ALA A 217 -25.42 18.68 -12.88
N LEU A 218 -24.60 17.93 -12.17
CA LEU A 218 -24.06 18.31 -10.84
C LEU A 218 -22.71 19.07 -10.92
N GLU A 219 -21.94 18.88 -11.98
CA GLU A 219 -20.68 19.62 -12.17
C GLU A 219 -20.87 21.07 -12.64
N GLY A 220 -22.01 21.38 -13.28
CA GLY A 220 -22.33 22.73 -13.74
C GLY A 220 -22.66 23.75 -12.64
N SER A 221 -22.77 23.31 -11.37
CA SER A 221 -23.15 24.18 -10.23
C SER A 221 -21.98 24.63 -9.35
N ARG A 222 -20.77 24.14 -9.57
CA ARG A 222 -19.58 24.60 -8.83
C ARG A 222 -18.81 25.65 -9.63
N LYS A 223 -19.18 26.93 -9.48
CA LYS A 223 -18.29 28.04 -9.86
C LYS A 223 -17.07 28.03 -8.93
N PRO A 224 -15.83 28.10 -9.47
CA PRO A 224 -14.67 28.26 -8.61
C PRO A 224 -14.73 29.64 -7.96
N GLU A 225 -14.80 29.68 -6.64
CA GLU A 225 -14.55 30.89 -5.86
C GLU A 225 -13.10 31.33 -6.11
N LYS A 226 -12.93 32.58 -6.48
CA LYS A 226 -11.65 33.20 -6.81
C LYS A 226 -10.74 33.18 -5.58
N ALA A 227 -9.76 32.30 -5.55
CA ALA A 227 -8.60 32.46 -4.68
C ALA A 227 -7.76 33.66 -5.13
N GLY A 228 -7.34 34.46 -4.18
CA GLY A 228 -6.76 35.79 -4.36
C GLY A 228 -5.56 35.88 -5.29
N ALA A 229 -5.47 37.03 -5.92
CA ALA A 229 -4.46 37.42 -6.87
C ALA A 229 -3.04 37.39 -6.28
N VAL A 230 -2.14 36.69 -6.96
CA VAL A 230 -0.67 36.86 -6.82
C VAL A 230 -0.22 37.77 -7.96
N PRO A 231 0.66 38.77 -7.72
CA PRO A 231 1.01 39.80 -8.70
C PRO A 231 1.84 39.21 -9.86
N GLU A 232 1.46 39.62 -11.06
CA GLU A 232 2.18 39.38 -12.31
C GLU A 232 3.56 40.03 -12.28
N ALA A 233 4.61 39.28 -12.51
CA ALA A 233 5.91 39.75 -12.97
C ALA A 233 6.32 38.99 -14.24
N GLY A 234 6.16 39.68 -15.38
CA GLY A 234 6.92 39.57 -16.62
C GLY A 234 7.15 38.19 -17.26
N MET A 235 6.27 37.79 -18.18
CA MET A 235 6.61 36.90 -19.30
C MET A 235 5.75 37.27 -20.52
N GLU A 236 6.05 38.39 -21.14
CA GLU A 236 5.73 38.64 -22.53
C GLU A 236 6.78 37.89 -23.37
N ASP A 237 6.47 36.76 -23.95
CA ASP A 237 7.00 36.25 -25.25
C ASP A 237 6.70 34.77 -25.53
N ALA A 238 5.56 34.21 -25.13
CA ALA A 238 5.17 32.86 -25.52
C ALA A 238 3.80 32.76 -26.25
N GLY A 239 3.20 33.89 -26.60
CA GLY A 239 1.82 33.99 -27.11
C GLY A 239 1.66 33.98 -28.65
N LYS A 240 2.71 33.70 -29.44
CA LYS A 240 2.62 33.95 -30.90
C LYS A 240 2.84 32.72 -31.82
N VAL A 241 2.76 31.51 -31.34
CA VAL A 241 2.96 30.30 -32.17
C VAL A 241 1.73 29.37 -32.22
N LEU A 242 0.60 29.75 -31.65
CA LEU A 242 -0.59 28.86 -31.58
C LEU A 242 -1.83 29.29 -32.35
N GLU A 243 -1.72 30.25 -33.27
CA GLU A 243 -2.85 30.71 -34.09
C GLU A 243 -2.72 30.32 -35.58
N ASP A 244 -2.36 29.12 -35.94
CA ASP A 244 -2.63 28.59 -37.28
C ASP A 244 -2.66 27.06 -37.33
N ARG A 245 -3.73 26.47 -36.82
CA ARG A 245 -4.16 25.12 -37.20
C ARG A 245 -5.68 25.09 -37.36
N THR A 246 -6.09 25.18 -38.61
CA THR A 246 -7.41 24.89 -39.13
C THR A 246 -8.01 23.60 -38.56
N ALA A 247 -9.33 23.64 -38.32
CA ALA A 247 -10.15 22.54 -37.84
C ALA A 247 -10.01 21.28 -38.73
N GLU A 248 -9.14 20.38 -38.35
CA GLU A 248 -9.19 18.97 -38.71
C GLU A 248 -9.90 18.22 -37.58
N GLU A 249 -10.87 17.41 -37.96
CA GLU A 249 -11.66 16.53 -37.08
C GLU A 249 -10.70 15.77 -36.14
N THR A 250 -10.62 16.18 -34.89
CA THR A 250 -9.84 15.49 -33.87
C THR A 250 -10.54 14.19 -33.51
N LYS A 251 -10.13 13.10 -34.14
CA LYS A 251 -10.28 11.76 -33.55
C LYS A 251 -9.79 11.84 -32.12
N GLU A 252 -10.67 11.60 -31.14
CA GLU A 252 -10.29 11.51 -29.75
C GLU A 252 -9.13 10.50 -29.63
N PRO A 253 -8.00 10.89 -29.03
CA PRO A 253 -6.87 9.98 -28.90
C PRO A 253 -7.27 8.84 -27.98
N SER A 254 -7.17 7.61 -28.48
CA SER A 254 -7.52 6.36 -27.78
C SER A 254 -6.50 5.96 -26.71
N GLY A 255 -5.90 6.90 -26.00
CA GLY A 255 -4.87 6.70 -25.00
C GLY A 255 -4.93 7.74 -23.88
N ASP A 256 -4.26 7.45 -22.76
CA ASP A 256 -4.11 8.42 -21.66
C ASP A 256 -3.17 9.56 -22.11
N VAL A 257 -3.75 10.69 -22.52
CA VAL A 257 -3.02 11.88 -22.98
C VAL A 257 -2.02 12.38 -21.92
N TYR A 258 -2.39 12.27 -20.64
CA TYR A 258 -1.52 12.68 -19.54
C TYR A 258 -0.31 11.75 -19.40
N ALA A 259 -0.46 10.46 -19.66
CA ALA A 259 0.66 9.51 -19.64
C ALA A 259 1.67 9.83 -20.76
N GLU A 260 1.20 10.19 -21.97
CA GLU A 260 2.08 10.57 -23.09
C GLU A 260 2.77 11.92 -22.82
N LEU A 261 2.06 12.90 -22.30
CA LEU A 261 2.62 14.18 -21.87
C LEU A 261 3.67 13.97 -20.79
N TRP A 262 3.42 13.09 -19.80
CA TRP A 262 4.38 12.76 -18.75
C TRP A 262 5.66 12.12 -19.29
N LYS A 263 5.54 11.17 -20.22
CA LYS A 263 6.71 10.55 -20.88
C LYS A 263 7.55 11.60 -21.63
N THR A 264 6.90 12.47 -22.39
CA THR A 264 7.55 13.54 -23.14
C THR A 264 8.25 14.51 -22.19
N PHE A 265 7.58 14.93 -21.12
CA PHE A 265 8.17 15.80 -20.09
C PHE A 265 9.37 15.12 -19.43
N PHE A 266 9.22 13.87 -18.98
CA PHE A 266 10.30 13.11 -18.35
C PHE A 266 11.53 12.97 -19.26
N ALA A 267 11.32 12.71 -20.55
CA ALA A 267 12.40 12.64 -21.52
C ALA A 267 13.07 14.01 -21.76
N SER A 268 12.29 15.11 -21.77
CA SER A 268 12.79 16.46 -22.04
C SER A 268 13.64 17.05 -20.91
N ILE A 269 13.35 16.68 -19.64
CA ILE A 269 14.13 17.13 -18.47
C ILE A 269 15.34 16.23 -18.17
N ALA A 270 15.48 15.10 -18.86
CA ALA A 270 16.59 14.17 -18.66
C ALA A 270 17.90 14.80 -19.14
N ILE A 271 18.89 14.89 -18.23
CA ILE A 271 20.25 15.31 -18.55
C ILE A 271 21.12 14.08 -18.71
N GLU A 272 21.51 13.75 -19.93
CA GLU A 272 22.21 12.50 -20.26
C GLU A 272 23.53 12.34 -19.48
N GLU A 273 24.29 13.44 -19.28
CA GLU A 273 25.55 13.46 -18.53
C GLU A 273 25.37 13.12 -17.03
N ARG A 274 24.15 13.28 -16.49
CA ARG A 274 23.78 12.93 -15.11
C ARG A 274 23.18 11.54 -14.98
N ARG A 275 23.02 10.81 -16.08
CA ARG A 275 22.42 9.49 -16.08
C ARG A 275 23.27 8.51 -15.28
N ASN A 276 22.72 8.01 -14.17
CA ASN A 276 23.36 7.02 -13.30
C ASN A 276 22.42 5.84 -13.05
N PRO A 277 22.48 4.78 -13.90
CA PRO A 277 21.58 3.62 -13.80
C PRO A 277 21.72 2.86 -12.48
N LYS A 278 22.90 2.88 -11.83
CA LYS A 278 23.13 2.23 -10.54
C LYS A 278 22.41 2.99 -9.42
N CYS A 279 22.57 4.31 -9.38
CA CYS A 279 21.87 5.16 -8.44
C CYS A 279 20.35 5.05 -8.63
N GLN A 280 19.88 5.13 -9.86
CA GLN A 280 18.47 5.00 -10.20
C GLN A 280 17.86 3.66 -9.73
N ARG A 281 18.61 2.53 -9.88
CA ARG A 281 18.14 1.22 -9.38
C ARG A 281 18.15 1.13 -7.86
N ASN A 282 19.04 1.83 -7.19
CA ASN A 282 19.05 1.87 -5.72
C ASN A 282 17.89 2.68 -5.16
N MET A 283 17.56 3.83 -5.77
CA MET A 283 16.47 4.70 -5.34
C MET A 283 15.10 4.14 -5.76
N LEU A 284 15.00 3.59 -6.96
CA LEU A 284 13.80 2.98 -7.53
C LEU A 284 14.10 1.55 -8.00
N PRO A 285 14.01 0.54 -7.11
CA PRO A 285 14.20 -0.86 -7.44
C PRO A 285 13.31 -1.33 -8.59
N LEU A 286 13.80 -2.27 -9.42
CA LEU A 286 13.10 -2.77 -10.61
C LEU A 286 11.69 -3.30 -10.31
N ARG A 287 11.48 -3.88 -9.13
CA ARG A 287 10.19 -4.41 -8.67
C ARG A 287 9.06 -3.37 -8.65
N TYR A 288 9.38 -2.09 -8.42
CA TYR A 288 8.37 -1.02 -8.41
C TYR A 288 8.07 -0.44 -9.80
N ARG A 289 8.91 -0.74 -10.81
CA ARG A 289 8.79 -0.15 -12.15
C ARG A 289 7.66 -0.72 -13.00
N LYS A 290 7.09 -1.85 -12.59
CA LYS A 290 6.07 -2.59 -13.36
C LYS A 290 4.90 -1.74 -13.85
N TYR A 291 4.48 -0.74 -13.05
CA TYR A 291 3.33 0.13 -13.36
C TYR A 291 3.68 1.62 -13.42
N ILE A 292 4.97 1.95 -13.51
CA ILE A 292 5.42 3.33 -13.65
C ILE A 292 5.47 3.68 -15.12
N THR A 293 4.69 4.69 -15.51
CA THR A 293 4.44 5.08 -16.91
C THR A 293 5.73 5.27 -17.70
N GLU A 294 6.74 5.93 -17.12
CA GLU A 294 8.02 6.23 -17.76
C GLU A 294 8.95 5.03 -17.96
N PHE A 295 8.63 3.87 -17.33
CA PHE A 295 9.46 2.65 -17.41
C PHE A 295 8.76 1.47 -18.09
N CYS A 296 7.45 1.53 -18.33
CA CYS A 296 6.68 0.41 -18.90
C CYS A 296 7.21 -0.10 -20.24
N GLU A 297 7.80 0.75 -21.07
CA GLU A 297 8.35 0.38 -22.39
C GLU A 297 9.79 -0.11 -22.33
N MET A 298 10.61 0.41 -21.39
CA MET A 298 12.02 0.02 -21.24
C MET A 298 12.20 -1.42 -20.78
N ASP A 299 11.31 -1.93 -19.91
CA ASP A 299 11.42 -3.30 -19.38
C ASP A 299 11.04 -4.38 -20.40
N GLN A 300 10.21 -4.08 -21.41
CA GLN A 300 9.90 -5.02 -22.49
C GLN A 300 11.11 -5.28 -23.39
N THR A 301 11.93 -4.28 -23.61
CA THR A 301 13.15 -4.40 -24.44
C THR A 301 14.28 -5.13 -23.72
N MET A 302 14.33 -5.07 -22.40
CA MET A 302 15.36 -5.74 -21.58
C MET A 302 15.04 -7.21 -21.26
N ARG A 303 13.78 -7.64 -21.34
CA ARG A 303 13.38 -9.06 -21.18
C ARG A 303 13.64 -9.91 -22.42
N ASN A 304 13.84 -9.27 -23.57
CA ASN A 304 14.11 -9.94 -24.85
C ASN A 304 15.62 -9.95 -25.22
N ARG A 305 16.49 -9.62 -24.27
CA ARG A 305 17.95 -9.79 -24.37
C ARG A 305 18.45 -10.64 -23.20
#